data_be014359a4a84e4dbe17821d594a73fc
#
_entry.id   be014359a4a84e4dbe17821d594a73fc
#
_cell.length_a   1.000
_cell.length_b   1.000
_cell.length_c   1.000
_cell.angle_alpha   90.00
_cell.angle_beta   90.00
_cell.angle_gamma   90.00
#
_symmetry.space_group_name_H-M   'P 1'
#
loop_
_entity.id
_entity.type
_entity.pdbx_description
1 polymer ?
#
loop_
_entity_poly.entity_id
_entity_poly.type
_entity_poly.pdbx_seq_one_letter_code
_entity_poly.pdbx_strand_id
1 'polypeptide(L)'
;MSVLQGVGARAAAIFFACAPACPAIAADAAAGLQKAQVCVACHGPDGVSANPTVPSLAGQPAQFVATQLLMYREGKRKDAQMSPFAANLSNTDLNDLAAYFAAQKLPARAADATTDTQTGARLAREFNCVQCHGATLLGQQHIPRLAGQQREYLKTQLRGFKAQTRFDMDGQMTSAAQPLSEADIDALAAYLAGMR
;
A
#
# COMPACT_ATOMS: atom_id res chain seq x y z
N MET A 1 -42.31 -67.85 -24.77
CA MET A 1 -42.68 -67.26 -23.45
C MET A 1 -41.45 -66.44 -23.00
N SER A 2 -41.47 -65.13 -23.27
CA SER A 2 -40.39 -64.23 -22.90
C SER A 2 -40.81 -63.35 -21.74
N VAL A 3 -40.06 -63.41 -20.66
CA VAL A 3 -40.30 -62.62 -19.45
C VAL A 3 -39.37 -61.40 -19.54
N LEU A 4 -39.99 -60.22 -19.74
CA LEU A 4 -39.28 -58.92 -19.66
C LEU A 4 -39.19 -58.50 -18.20
N GLN A 5 -37.98 -58.46 -17.66
CA GLN A 5 -37.71 -57.89 -16.34
C GLN A 5 -37.48 -56.39 -16.49
N GLY A 6 -38.37 -55.58 -15.89
CA GLY A 6 -38.24 -54.11 -15.85
C GLY A 6 -37.18 -53.69 -14.83
N VAL A 7 -36.17 -52.95 -15.29
CA VAL A 7 -35.15 -52.29 -14.46
C VAL A 7 -35.71 -50.94 -14.00
N GLY A 8 -36.09 -50.85 -12.73
CA GLY A 8 -36.51 -49.60 -12.09
C GLY A 8 -35.33 -48.69 -11.80
N ALA A 9 -35.22 -47.56 -12.51
CA ALA A 9 -34.24 -46.52 -12.22
C ALA A 9 -34.64 -45.77 -10.94
N ARG A 10 -33.84 -45.91 -9.90
CA ARG A 10 -33.97 -45.11 -8.68
C ARG A 10 -33.23 -43.77 -8.91
N ALA A 11 -33.98 -42.68 -9.02
CA ALA A 11 -33.41 -41.31 -9.03
C ALA A 11 -32.93 -40.97 -7.61
N ALA A 12 -31.64 -40.84 -7.42
CA ALA A 12 -31.08 -40.34 -6.18
C ALA A 12 -31.16 -38.79 -6.21
N ALA A 13 -32.00 -38.24 -5.34
CA ALA A 13 -32.06 -36.78 -5.13
C ALA A 13 -30.81 -36.33 -4.35
N ILE A 14 -29.92 -35.62 -5.03
CA ILE A 14 -28.72 -34.99 -4.39
C ILE A 14 -29.23 -33.71 -3.71
N PHE A 15 -29.36 -33.74 -2.39
CA PHE A 15 -29.58 -32.53 -1.60
C PHE A 15 -28.25 -31.71 -1.55
N PHE A 16 -28.21 -30.62 -2.29
CA PHE A 16 -27.17 -29.63 -2.15
C PHE A 16 -27.43 -28.85 -0.85
N ALA A 17 -26.73 -29.18 0.22
CA ALA A 17 -26.76 -28.42 1.45
C ALA A 17 -26.06 -27.06 1.18
N CYS A 18 -26.83 -25.98 1.11
CA CYS A 18 -26.33 -24.62 1.05
C CYS A 18 -25.66 -24.31 2.40
N ALA A 19 -24.31 -24.35 2.44
CA ALA A 19 -23.57 -23.92 3.62
C ALA A 19 -23.82 -22.43 3.83
N PRO A 20 -24.09 -21.96 5.08
CA PRO A 20 -24.22 -20.53 5.33
C PRO A 20 -22.94 -19.83 4.94
N ALA A 21 -23.02 -18.87 4.02
CA ALA A 21 -21.90 -18.00 3.68
C ALA A 21 -21.51 -17.22 4.94
N CYS A 22 -20.32 -17.49 5.47
CA CYS A 22 -19.75 -16.67 6.54
C CYS A 22 -19.65 -15.23 5.99
N PRO A 23 -20.24 -14.20 6.65
CA PRO A 23 -20.10 -12.83 6.18
C PRO A 23 -18.62 -12.46 6.24
N ALA A 24 -18.02 -12.19 5.09
CA ALA A 24 -16.73 -11.56 5.03
C ALA A 24 -16.90 -10.16 5.66
N ILE A 25 -16.20 -9.90 6.77
CA ILE A 25 -16.20 -8.57 7.38
C ILE A 25 -15.50 -7.65 6.38
N ALA A 26 -16.29 -6.87 5.65
CA ALA A 26 -15.78 -5.86 4.72
C ALA A 26 -15.08 -4.76 5.53
N ALA A 27 -14.00 -4.21 4.98
CA ALA A 27 -13.31 -3.07 5.58
C ALA A 27 -14.25 -1.86 5.63
N ASP A 28 -14.33 -1.19 6.78
CA ASP A 28 -15.22 -0.06 7.04
C ASP A 28 -14.42 1.24 7.16
N ALA A 29 -14.51 2.10 6.14
CA ALA A 29 -13.83 3.40 6.12
C ALA A 29 -14.38 4.37 7.19
N ALA A 30 -15.65 4.25 7.61
CA ALA A 30 -16.21 5.08 8.68
C ALA A 30 -15.65 4.67 10.04
N ALA A 31 -15.52 3.37 10.31
CA ALA A 31 -14.81 2.88 11.48
C ALA A 31 -13.32 3.27 11.42
N GLY A 32 -12.73 3.24 10.22
CA GLY A 32 -11.35 3.69 9.96
C GLY A 32 -11.13 5.16 10.31
N LEU A 33 -12.06 6.05 9.99
CA LEU A 33 -12.01 7.47 10.36
C LEU A 33 -11.90 7.65 11.89
N GLN A 34 -12.70 6.90 12.66
CA GLN A 34 -12.66 6.99 14.12
C GLN A 34 -11.30 6.54 14.69
N LYS A 35 -10.75 5.46 14.12
CA LYS A 35 -9.45 4.91 14.54
C LYS A 35 -8.28 5.79 14.09
N ALA A 36 -8.41 6.50 12.96
CA ALA A 36 -7.38 7.35 12.40
C ALA A 36 -7.09 8.62 13.22
N GLN A 37 -7.92 8.96 14.23
CA GLN A 37 -7.75 10.20 15.02
C GLN A 37 -6.36 10.32 15.66
N VAL A 38 -5.77 9.22 16.10
CA VAL A 38 -4.42 9.21 16.66
C VAL A 38 -3.33 9.35 15.59
N CYS A 39 -3.63 8.98 14.35
CA CYS A 39 -2.69 9.02 13.22
C CYS A 39 -2.52 10.44 12.67
N VAL A 40 -3.60 11.25 12.69
CA VAL A 40 -3.62 12.59 12.10
C VAL A 40 -2.66 13.56 12.78
N ALA A 41 -2.27 13.33 14.03
CA ALA A 41 -1.30 14.15 14.74
C ALA A 41 0.05 14.24 14.00
N CYS A 42 0.46 13.17 13.31
CA CYS A 42 1.71 13.11 12.55
C CYS A 42 1.46 13.11 11.04
N HIS A 43 0.47 12.32 10.58
CA HIS A 43 0.18 12.16 9.15
C HIS A 43 -0.72 13.25 8.57
N GLY A 44 -1.18 14.18 9.40
CA GLY A 44 -2.03 15.30 9.01
C GLY A 44 -3.51 14.93 8.84
N PRO A 45 -4.39 15.94 8.74
CA PRO A 45 -5.81 15.71 8.44
C PRO A 45 -5.95 14.91 7.16
N ASP A 46 -6.88 13.94 7.17
CA ASP A 46 -7.14 13.03 6.05
C ASP A 46 -5.90 12.28 5.54
N GLY A 47 -4.85 12.20 6.35
CA GLY A 47 -3.60 11.56 5.96
C GLY A 47 -2.75 12.40 5.00
N VAL A 48 -2.93 13.73 4.95
CA VAL A 48 -2.13 14.66 4.15
C VAL A 48 -1.07 15.29 5.05
N SER A 49 0.13 14.73 5.06
CA SER A 49 1.21 15.20 5.94
C SER A 49 1.77 16.55 5.49
N ALA A 50 1.97 17.45 6.44
CA ALA A 50 2.75 18.68 6.27
C ALA A 50 4.24 18.49 6.64
N ASN A 51 4.57 17.40 7.34
CA ASN A 51 5.96 17.11 7.74
C ASN A 51 6.70 16.38 6.60
N PRO A 52 7.86 16.89 6.12
CA PRO A 52 8.60 16.32 5.00
C PRO A 52 9.14 14.89 5.26
N THR A 53 9.31 14.49 6.51
CA THR A 53 9.82 13.17 6.88
C THR A 53 8.72 12.16 7.21
N VAL A 54 7.47 12.61 7.41
CA VAL A 54 6.31 11.78 7.69
C VAL A 54 5.50 11.57 6.41
N PRO A 55 5.20 10.34 5.99
CA PRO A 55 4.51 10.12 4.72
C PRO A 55 3.06 10.59 4.75
N SER A 56 2.58 11.08 3.60
CA SER A 56 1.15 11.16 3.35
C SER A 56 0.58 9.76 3.13
N LEU A 57 -0.57 9.50 3.75
CA LEU A 57 -1.33 8.25 3.65
C LEU A 57 -2.51 8.36 2.68
N ALA A 58 -2.97 9.59 2.41
CA ALA A 58 -4.08 9.89 1.51
C ALA A 58 -3.87 9.29 0.11
N GLY A 59 -4.85 8.52 -0.35
CA GLY A 59 -4.84 7.88 -1.66
C GLY A 59 -3.78 6.79 -1.83
N GLN A 60 -3.22 6.27 -0.75
CA GLN A 60 -2.41 5.06 -0.80
C GLN A 60 -3.31 3.84 -1.02
N PRO A 61 -2.90 2.85 -1.82
CA PRO A 61 -3.68 1.62 -2.00
C PRO A 61 -3.96 0.95 -0.63
N ALA A 62 -5.21 0.55 -0.39
CA ALA A 62 -5.62 -0.01 0.89
C ALA A 62 -4.77 -1.21 1.30
N GLN A 63 -4.51 -2.13 0.37
CA GLN A 63 -3.69 -3.30 0.66
C GLN A 63 -2.26 -2.91 1.06
N PHE A 64 -1.68 -1.85 0.46
CA PHE A 64 -0.37 -1.35 0.86
C PHE A 64 -0.42 -0.83 2.31
N VAL A 65 -1.40 0.00 2.68
CA VAL A 65 -1.52 0.54 4.04
C VAL A 65 -1.67 -0.58 5.06
N ALA A 66 -2.59 -1.54 4.83
CA ALA A 66 -2.79 -2.69 5.70
C ALA A 66 -1.50 -3.51 5.85
N THR A 67 -0.79 -3.76 4.75
CA THR A 67 0.49 -4.49 4.77
C THR A 67 1.56 -3.77 5.58
N GLN A 68 1.70 -2.44 5.44
CA GLN A 68 2.69 -1.69 6.20
C GLN A 68 2.39 -1.70 7.71
N LEU A 69 1.13 -1.51 8.09
CA LEU A 69 0.71 -1.59 9.49
C LEU A 69 0.95 -3.00 10.06
N LEU A 70 0.63 -4.04 9.29
CA LEU A 70 0.94 -5.43 9.65
C LEU A 70 2.45 -5.63 9.85
N MET A 71 3.28 -5.15 8.92
CA MET A 71 4.74 -5.28 9.04
C MET A 71 5.29 -4.59 10.29
N TYR A 72 4.75 -3.44 10.67
CA TYR A 72 5.11 -2.77 11.93
C TYR A 72 4.67 -3.59 13.14
N ARG A 73 3.44 -4.09 13.15
CA ARG A 73 2.89 -4.93 14.23
C ARG A 73 3.72 -6.20 14.46
N GLU A 74 4.08 -6.87 13.38
CA GLU A 74 4.86 -8.12 13.42
C GLU A 74 6.39 -7.88 13.51
N GLY A 75 6.84 -6.64 13.67
CA GLY A 75 8.27 -6.30 13.79
C GLY A 75 9.10 -6.54 12.53
N LYS A 76 8.46 -6.81 11.38
CA LYS A 76 9.13 -6.97 10.07
C LYS A 76 9.59 -5.64 9.48
N ARG A 77 8.89 -4.55 9.81
CA ARG A 77 9.31 -3.18 9.60
C ARG A 77 9.43 -2.51 10.95
N LYS A 78 10.56 -1.88 11.23
CA LYS A 78 10.85 -1.25 12.52
C LYS A 78 10.94 0.26 12.36
N ASP A 79 10.29 0.96 13.25
CA ASP A 79 10.34 2.42 13.37
C ASP A 79 9.99 2.78 14.81
N ALA A 80 10.78 3.67 15.43
CA ALA A 80 10.63 4.01 16.84
C ALA A 80 9.29 4.66 17.16
N GLN A 81 8.67 5.35 16.18
CA GLN A 81 7.37 5.99 16.32
C GLN A 81 6.24 5.05 15.89
N MET A 82 6.33 4.46 14.68
CA MET A 82 5.22 3.69 14.12
C MET A 82 4.99 2.32 14.76
N SER A 83 6.06 1.65 15.20
CA SER A 83 5.92 0.30 15.78
C SER A 83 5.03 0.27 17.03
N PRO A 84 5.13 1.21 17.99
CA PRO A 84 4.22 1.25 19.14
C PRO A 84 2.75 1.48 18.75
N PHE A 85 2.47 2.33 17.75
CA PHE A 85 1.10 2.58 17.28
C PHE A 85 0.47 1.36 16.62
N ALA A 86 1.26 0.55 15.92
CA ALA A 86 0.76 -0.63 15.23
C ALA A 86 0.62 -1.86 16.14
N ALA A 87 1.35 -1.92 17.25
CA ALA A 87 1.52 -3.12 18.07
C ALA A 87 0.23 -3.81 18.50
N ASN A 88 -0.83 -3.02 18.80
CA ASN A 88 -2.10 -3.53 19.31
C ASN A 88 -3.25 -3.48 18.30
N LEU A 89 -2.98 -3.16 17.02
CA LEU A 89 -4.02 -3.11 15.99
C LEU A 89 -4.48 -4.53 15.64
N SER A 90 -5.80 -4.76 15.68
CA SER A 90 -6.40 -5.99 15.18
C SER A 90 -6.37 -6.04 13.65
N ASN A 91 -6.62 -7.20 13.04
CA ASN A 91 -6.75 -7.31 11.58
C ASN A 91 -7.89 -6.43 11.04
N THR A 92 -8.98 -6.29 11.78
CA THR A 92 -10.08 -5.39 11.43
C THR A 92 -9.60 -3.93 11.44
N ASP A 93 -8.82 -3.51 12.46
CA ASP A 93 -8.28 -2.15 12.52
C ASP A 93 -7.35 -1.85 11.35
N LEU A 94 -6.49 -2.79 10.97
CA LEU A 94 -5.60 -2.63 9.81
C LEU A 94 -6.40 -2.37 8.54
N ASN A 95 -7.48 -3.13 8.32
CA ASN A 95 -8.31 -3.03 7.12
C ASN A 95 -9.14 -1.74 7.11
N ASP A 96 -9.75 -1.37 8.24
CA ASP A 96 -10.57 -0.16 8.36
C ASP A 96 -9.73 1.11 8.17
N LEU A 97 -8.57 1.19 8.81
CA LEU A 97 -7.61 2.28 8.61
C LEU A 97 -7.14 2.37 7.14
N ALA A 98 -6.86 1.23 6.54
CA ALA A 98 -6.46 1.13 5.15
C ALA A 98 -7.56 1.63 4.20
N ALA A 99 -8.82 1.21 4.43
CA ALA A 99 -9.96 1.67 3.65
C ALA A 99 -10.17 3.18 3.80
N TYR A 100 -10.06 3.72 5.01
CA TYR A 100 -10.17 5.16 5.26
C TYR A 100 -9.12 5.95 4.48
N PHE A 101 -7.84 5.66 4.64
CA PHE A 101 -6.77 6.43 3.99
C PHE A 101 -6.77 6.26 2.47
N ALA A 102 -7.14 5.09 1.95
CA ALA A 102 -7.26 4.87 0.51
C ALA A 102 -8.37 5.71 -0.13
N ALA A 103 -9.44 6.00 0.60
CA ALA A 103 -10.54 6.85 0.13
C ALA A 103 -10.20 8.35 0.14
N GLN A 104 -9.15 8.76 0.84
CA GLN A 104 -8.75 10.17 0.92
C GLN A 104 -8.06 10.63 -0.37
N LYS A 105 -8.20 11.92 -0.67
CA LYS A 105 -7.53 12.54 -1.81
C LYS A 105 -6.25 13.22 -1.38
N LEU A 106 -5.13 12.88 -2.01
CA LEU A 106 -3.89 13.64 -1.85
C LEU A 106 -3.94 14.86 -2.77
N PRO A 107 -3.99 16.08 -2.23
CA PRO A 107 -3.97 17.30 -3.04
C PRO A 107 -2.70 17.39 -3.88
N ALA A 108 -2.82 17.95 -5.08
CA ALA A 108 -1.64 18.28 -5.88
C ALA A 108 -0.80 19.30 -5.13
N ARG A 109 0.49 19.02 -5.00
CA ARG A 109 1.44 19.96 -4.42
C ARG A 109 1.91 20.96 -5.48
N ALA A 110 2.21 22.20 -5.09
CA ALA A 110 2.88 23.13 -5.99
C ALA A 110 4.23 22.51 -6.41
N ALA A 111 4.47 22.45 -7.72
CA ALA A 111 5.78 22.03 -8.22
C ALA A 111 6.81 23.07 -7.81
N ASP A 112 7.93 22.63 -7.26
CA ASP A 112 9.09 23.48 -7.09
C ASP A 112 9.68 23.74 -8.50
N ALA A 113 9.59 24.99 -8.96
CA ALA A 113 10.04 25.39 -10.28
C ALA A 113 11.56 25.17 -10.51
N THR A 114 12.33 24.97 -9.43
CA THR A 114 13.77 24.70 -9.48
C THR A 114 14.10 23.22 -9.61
N THR A 115 13.11 22.34 -9.53
CA THR A 115 13.32 20.88 -9.56
C THR A 115 13.53 20.41 -10.99
N ASP A 116 14.66 19.77 -11.28
CA ASP A 116 14.86 19.01 -12.52
C ASP A 116 13.99 17.76 -12.55
N THR A 117 12.80 17.91 -13.09
CA THR A 117 11.84 16.80 -13.24
C THR A 117 12.20 15.86 -14.39
N GLN A 118 13.01 16.30 -15.35
CA GLN A 118 13.36 15.50 -16.54
C GLN A 118 14.30 14.35 -16.16
N THR A 119 15.34 14.65 -15.37
CA THR A 119 16.27 13.64 -14.87
C THR A 119 15.52 12.58 -14.04
N GLY A 120 14.69 13.00 -13.08
CA GLY A 120 13.89 12.06 -12.26
C GLY A 120 12.95 11.21 -13.10
N ALA A 121 12.27 11.80 -14.09
CA ALA A 121 11.37 11.06 -14.99
C ALA A 121 12.13 10.04 -15.87
N ARG A 122 13.35 10.37 -16.33
CA ARG A 122 14.21 9.45 -17.07
C ARG A 122 14.63 8.27 -16.17
N LEU A 123 15.13 8.57 -14.98
CA LEU A 123 15.55 7.56 -14.00
C LEU A 123 14.40 6.62 -13.59
N ALA A 124 13.20 7.15 -13.40
CA ALA A 124 12.02 6.32 -13.07
C ALA A 124 11.70 5.28 -14.15
N ARG A 125 11.99 5.58 -15.42
CA ARG A 125 11.88 4.61 -16.52
C ARG A 125 13.07 3.69 -16.60
N GLU A 126 14.28 4.21 -16.49
CA GLU A 126 15.54 3.47 -16.57
C GLU A 126 15.64 2.38 -15.50
N PHE A 127 15.25 2.70 -14.26
CA PHE A 127 15.21 1.76 -13.14
C PHE A 127 13.86 1.02 -13.02
N ASN A 128 13.01 1.06 -14.06
CA ASN A 128 11.75 0.33 -14.16
C ASN A 128 10.74 0.58 -13.02
N CYS A 129 10.79 1.72 -12.35
CA CYS A 129 9.86 2.05 -11.25
C CYS A 129 8.40 1.97 -11.72
N VAL A 130 8.12 2.44 -12.94
CA VAL A 130 6.78 2.48 -13.53
C VAL A 130 6.18 1.08 -13.78
N GLN A 131 7.00 0.04 -13.88
CA GLN A 131 6.53 -1.32 -14.14
C GLN A 131 5.68 -1.85 -12.97
N CYS A 132 6.11 -1.58 -11.75
CA CYS A 132 5.39 -2.01 -10.55
C CYS A 132 4.47 -0.92 -10.00
N HIS A 133 4.97 0.33 -9.90
CA HIS A 133 4.21 1.43 -9.33
C HIS A 133 3.16 2.04 -10.28
N GLY A 134 3.06 1.52 -11.52
CA GLY A 134 2.15 1.99 -12.57
C GLY A 134 2.71 3.18 -13.36
N ALA A 135 2.19 3.41 -14.56
CA ALA A 135 2.65 4.46 -15.46
C ALA A 135 2.53 5.88 -14.86
N THR A 136 1.54 6.08 -14.01
CA THR A 136 1.28 7.34 -13.28
C THR A 136 1.87 7.36 -11.88
N LEU A 137 2.56 6.28 -11.47
CA LEU A 137 3.17 6.11 -10.15
C LEU A 137 2.18 6.26 -8.97
N LEU A 138 0.91 5.93 -9.22
CA LEU A 138 -0.17 5.94 -8.22
C LEU A 138 -0.24 4.65 -7.40
N GLY A 139 0.57 3.65 -7.75
CA GLY A 139 0.57 2.35 -7.09
C GLY A 139 -0.66 1.49 -7.40
N GLN A 140 -0.64 0.26 -6.90
CA GLN A 140 -1.74 -0.68 -7.01
C GLN A 140 -1.59 -1.80 -5.98
N GLN A 141 -2.68 -2.32 -5.46
CA GLN A 141 -2.65 -3.43 -4.50
C GLN A 141 -1.70 -3.15 -3.32
N HIS A 142 -0.66 -3.98 -3.13
CA HIS A 142 0.36 -3.82 -2.08
C HIS A 142 1.53 -2.90 -2.49
N ILE A 143 1.52 -2.38 -3.71
CA ILE A 143 2.56 -1.48 -4.25
C ILE A 143 2.13 -0.03 -4.02
N PRO A 144 2.94 0.82 -3.37
CA PRO A 144 2.52 2.14 -2.97
C PRO A 144 2.43 3.15 -4.11
N ARG A 145 1.57 4.14 -3.91
CA ARG A 145 1.62 5.41 -4.61
C ARG A 145 2.89 6.16 -4.24
N LEU A 146 3.64 6.60 -5.25
CA LEU A 146 4.84 7.45 -5.11
C LEU A 146 4.55 8.91 -5.48
N ALA A 147 3.64 9.12 -6.45
CA ALA A 147 3.29 10.45 -6.95
C ALA A 147 2.75 11.33 -5.81
N GLY A 148 3.35 12.51 -5.64
CA GLY A 148 2.98 13.50 -4.62
C GLY A 148 3.41 13.15 -3.20
N GLN A 149 4.21 12.11 -3.00
CA GLN A 149 4.70 11.74 -1.67
C GLN A 149 5.76 12.72 -1.16
N GLN A 150 5.99 12.77 0.13
CA GLN A 150 6.98 13.62 0.77
C GLN A 150 8.40 13.30 0.29
N ARG A 151 9.14 14.32 -0.18
CA ARG A 151 10.48 14.15 -0.77
C ARG A 151 11.46 13.49 0.19
N GLU A 152 11.58 14.01 1.41
CA GLU A 152 12.54 13.49 2.38
C GLU A 152 12.16 12.08 2.87
N TYR A 153 10.86 11.80 2.96
CA TYR A 153 10.40 10.43 3.23
C TYR A 153 10.81 9.48 2.09
N LEU A 154 10.61 9.85 0.82
CA LEU A 154 11.03 9.03 -0.33
C LEU A 154 12.52 8.74 -0.30
N LYS A 155 13.36 9.76 -0.04
CA LYS A 155 14.82 9.60 0.09
C LYS A 155 15.18 8.62 1.19
N THR A 156 14.60 8.80 2.37
CA THR A 156 14.82 7.90 3.52
C THR A 156 14.45 6.46 3.18
N GLN A 157 13.32 6.25 2.47
CA GLN A 157 12.90 4.90 2.13
C GLN A 157 13.82 4.25 1.09
N LEU A 158 14.21 4.96 0.03
CA LEU A 158 15.13 4.44 -0.99
C LEU A 158 16.50 4.10 -0.38
N ARG A 159 17.03 4.98 0.48
CA ARG A 159 18.27 4.70 1.23
C ARG A 159 18.12 3.48 2.13
N GLY A 160 16.99 3.35 2.82
CA GLY A 160 16.72 2.21 3.69
C GLY A 160 16.69 0.89 2.92
N PHE A 161 16.07 0.84 1.74
CA PHE A 161 16.09 -0.34 0.88
C PHE A 161 17.51 -0.62 0.35
N LYS A 162 18.24 0.41 -0.10
CA LYS A 162 19.62 0.27 -0.57
C LYS A 162 20.56 -0.24 0.52
N ALA A 163 20.45 0.28 1.72
CA ALA A 163 21.23 -0.13 2.88
C ALA A 163 20.74 -1.41 3.55
N GLN A 164 19.65 -2.02 3.04
CA GLN A 164 19.01 -3.19 3.62
C GLN A 164 18.63 -3.04 5.11
N THR A 165 18.31 -1.80 5.52
CA THR A 165 17.76 -1.49 6.85
C THR A 165 16.23 -1.44 6.81
N ARG A 166 15.64 -1.36 5.63
CA ARG A 166 14.22 -1.54 5.35
C ARG A 166 14.03 -2.67 4.34
N PHE A 167 13.04 -3.53 4.60
CA PHE A 167 12.68 -4.63 3.72
C PHE A 167 11.24 -4.48 3.24
N ASP A 168 10.96 -5.00 2.07
CA ASP A 168 9.64 -5.27 1.52
C ASP A 168 9.36 -6.78 1.58
N MET A 169 8.11 -7.16 1.35
CA MET A 169 7.70 -8.56 1.56
C MET A 169 8.32 -9.54 0.57
N ASP A 170 8.63 -9.07 -0.64
CA ASP A 170 9.12 -9.89 -1.75
C ASP A 170 10.54 -9.52 -2.23
N GLY A 171 11.19 -8.56 -1.55
CA GLY A 171 12.57 -8.15 -1.85
C GLY A 171 12.73 -7.31 -3.13
N GLN A 172 11.64 -6.97 -3.82
CA GLN A 172 11.69 -6.25 -5.08
C GLN A 172 12.27 -4.84 -4.92
N MET A 173 11.81 -4.10 -3.92
CA MET A 173 12.33 -2.74 -3.66
C MET A 173 13.77 -2.77 -3.17
N THR A 174 14.13 -3.76 -2.36
CA THR A 174 15.52 -3.97 -1.93
C THR A 174 16.43 -4.18 -3.15
N SER A 175 16.01 -4.99 -4.11
CA SER A 175 16.76 -5.22 -5.35
C SER A 175 16.81 -3.97 -6.24
N ALA A 176 15.68 -3.30 -6.44
CA ALA A 176 15.57 -2.11 -7.29
C ALA A 176 16.39 -0.91 -6.78
N ALA A 177 16.59 -0.81 -5.47
CA ALA A 177 17.35 0.29 -4.87
C ALA A 177 18.88 0.09 -4.92
N GLN A 178 19.39 -1.13 -5.14
CA GLN A 178 20.83 -1.41 -5.12
C GLN A 178 21.64 -0.55 -6.10
N PRO A 179 21.25 -0.41 -7.39
CA PRO A 179 22.04 0.33 -8.36
C PRO A 179 21.98 1.85 -8.20
N LEU A 180 21.01 2.39 -7.42
CA LEU A 180 20.80 3.85 -7.31
C LEU A 180 22.00 4.53 -6.63
N SER A 181 22.52 5.58 -7.23
CA SER A 181 23.42 6.51 -6.56
C SER A 181 22.64 7.48 -5.65
N GLU A 182 23.32 8.20 -4.76
CA GLU A 182 22.69 9.25 -3.95
C GLU A 182 22.08 10.37 -4.83
N ALA A 183 22.74 10.71 -5.95
CA ALA A 183 22.21 11.68 -6.90
C ALA A 183 20.93 11.17 -7.58
N ASP A 184 20.86 9.88 -7.90
CA ASP A 184 19.64 9.25 -8.46
C ASP A 184 18.49 9.27 -7.45
N ILE A 185 18.79 8.96 -6.18
CA ILE A 185 17.78 9.00 -5.09
C ILE A 185 17.23 10.42 -4.93
N ASP A 186 18.10 11.44 -4.95
CA ASP A 186 17.68 12.85 -4.83
C ASP A 186 16.82 13.30 -6.01
N ALA A 187 17.20 12.94 -7.24
CA ALA A 187 16.46 13.29 -8.45
C ALA A 187 15.13 12.56 -8.54
N LEU A 188 15.10 11.25 -8.24
CA LEU A 188 13.86 10.46 -8.18
C LEU A 188 12.89 11.03 -7.13
N ALA A 189 13.36 11.28 -5.91
CA ALA A 189 12.52 11.80 -4.84
C ALA A 189 11.94 13.18 -5.17
N ALA A 190 12.73 14.05 -5.79
CA ALA A 190 12.29 15.37 -6.23
C ALA A 190 11.21 15.28 -7.32
N TYR A 191 11.41 14.44 -8.33
CA TYR A 191 10.45 14.19 -9.40
C TYR A 191 9.13 13.62 -8.85
N LEU A 192 9.21 12.56 -8.04
CA LEU A 192 8.05 11.87 -7.48
C LEU A 192 7.22 12.79 -6.56
N ALA A 193 7.89 13.62 -5.74
CA ALA A 193 7.22 14.56 -4.86
C ALA A 193 6.49 15.69 -5.62
N GLY A 194 6.98 16.07 -6.80
CA GLY A 194 6.37 17.08 -7.66
C GLY A 194 5.25 16.57 -8.56
N MET A 195 5.00 15.26 -8.63
CA MET A 195 3.93 14.68 -9.45
C MET A 195 2.54 14.99 -8.87
N ARG A 196 1.54 15.09 -9.77
CA ARG A 196 0.14 15.44 -9.45
C ARG A 196 -0.80 14.26 -9.68
#